data_ae33aeca329db6259bcece3fe00cc8e5
#
_entry.id   ae33aeca329db6259bcece3fe00cc8e5
#
_cell.length_a   1.000
_cell.length_b   1.000
_cell.length_c   1.000
_cell.angle_alpha   90.00
_cell.angle_beta   90.00
_cell.angle_gamma   90.00
#
_symmetry.space_group_name_H-M   'P 1'
#
loop_
_entity.id
_entity.type
_entity.pdbx_description
1 polymer ?
#
loop_
_entity_poly.entity_id
_entity_poly.type
_entity_poly.pdbx_seq_one_letter_code
_entity_poly.pdbx_strand_id
1 'polypeptide(L)'
;LVGVATPVAMRMQTATEDSQTPVVFAAVSDPVGAGLVESLEAPGSNVTGTSDYLDTAAVMKLIFAADPGASKIGLLYDAGQDSSTAAIASAKAYLDENGIEYVEHTGSTADEVMLAAQAMVADGVDAVFTPTDNSIMKAELAIYETFIDAGIPQYTGADSFALNGAFLGYGVDYANLGRETADMIADILLNGADPASTPVRTFDNGTATINTETCAGLDLDFDTLSQAFAPYCTKIATLTTAESFS
;
A
#
# COMPACT_ATOMS: atom_id res chain seq x y z
N LEU A 1 21.94 -5.35 -8.70
CA LEU A 1 21.48 -4.82 -7.40
C LEU A 1 20.00 -5.12 -7.22
N VAL A 2 19.54 -5.21 -5.96
CA VAL A 2 18.10 -5.40 -5.65
C VAL A 2 17.65 -4.28 -4.73
N GLY A 3 16.63 -3.51 -5.15
CA GLY A 3 16.05 -2.41 -4.40
C GLY A 3 14.63 -2.74 -3.94
N VAL A 4 14.37 -2.82 -2.64
CA VAL A 4 13.02 -3.04 -2.10
C VAL A 4 12.37 -1.70 -1.79
N ALA A 5 11.15 -1.49 -2.28
CA ALA A 5 10.35 -0.28 -2.23
C ALA A 5 10.91 0.89 -3.09
N THR A 6 10.02 1.82 -3.45
CA THR A 6 10.31 2.93 -4.36
C THR A 6 11.53 3.77 -3.97
N PRO A 7 11.69 4.23 -2.70
CA PRO A 7 12.82 5.10 -2.34
C PRO A 7 14.18 4.43 -2.50
N VAL A 8 14.26 3.11 -2.29
CA VAL A 8 15.52 2.36 -2.45
C VAL A 8 15.83 2.13 -3.92
N ALA A 9 14.81 1.77 -4.72
CA ALA A 9 14.95 1.59 -6.16
C ALA A 9 15.46 2.86 -6.86
N MET A 10 14.90 4.02 -6.55
CA MET A 10 15.33 5.33 -7.08
C MET A 10 16.80 5.64 -6.74
N ARG A 11 17.22 5.37 -5.51
CA ARG A 11 18.63 5.55 -5.10
C ARG A 11 19.58 4.62 -5.84
N MET A 12 19.15 3.36 -6.09
CA MET A 12 19.95 2.40 -6.84
C MET A 12 20.02 2.76 -8.33
N GLN A 13 18.94 3.25 -8.93
CA GLN A 13 18.94 3.80 -10.29
C GLN A 13 20.00 4.91 -10.42
N THR A 14 19.92 5.93 -9.55
CA THR A 14 20.90 7.03 -9.54
C THR A 14 22.34 6.54 -9.35
N ALA A 15 22.56 5.59 -8.44
CA ALA A 15 23.89 5.05 -8.15
C ALA A 15 24.49 4.22 -9.29
N THR A 16 23.64 3.75 -10.24
CA THR A 16 24.06 2.91 -11.37
C THR A 16 24.00 3.62 -12.72
N GLU A 17 23.69 4.90 -12.76
CA GLU A 17 23.54 5.70 -13.98
C GLU A 17 24.75 5.58 -14.92
N ASP A 18 25.96 5.74 -14.38
CA ASP A 18 27.21 5.63 -15.16
C ASP A 18 27.61 4.18 -15.42
N SER A 19 27.41 3.27 -14.47
CA SER A 19 27.89 1.88 -14.56
C SER A 19 26.98 0.97 -15.37
N GLN A 20 25.71 1.36 -15.55
CA GLN A 20 24.65 0.54 -16.15
C GLN A 20 24.52 -0.85 -15.52
N THR A 21 24.89 -0.95 -14.23
CA THR A 21 24.72 -2.18 -13.47
C THR A 21 23.24 -2.52 -13.36
N PRO A 22 22.79 -3.75 -13.69
CA PRO A 22 21.38 -4.14 -13.56
C PRO A 22 20.80 -3.91 -12.18
N VAL A 23 19.65 -3.28 -12.13
CA VAL A 23 18.86 -3.07 -10.90
C VAL A 23 17.52 -3.76 -11.07
N VAL A 24 17.18 -4.63 -10.13
CA VAL A 24 15.86 -5.24 -10.03
C VAL A 24 15.18 -4.67 -8.79
N PHE A 25 14.08 -3.96 -8.98
CA PHE A 25 13.30 -3.51 -7.85
C PHE A 25 12.24 -4.55 -7.44
N ALA A 26 11.89 -4.54 -6.18
CA ALA A 26 10.79 -5.32 -5.62
C ALA A 26 9.79 -4.37 -4.93
N ALA A 27 8.50 -4.57 -5.15
CA ALA A 27 7.43 -3.81 -4.52
C ALA A 27 7.57 -2.29 -4.74
N VAL A 28 7.50 -1.89 -6.00
CA VAL A 28 7.36 -0.48 -6.40
C VAL A 28 5.95 -0.25 -6.92
N SER A 29 5.20 0.63 -6.29
CA SER A 29 3.77 0.82 -6.56
C SER A 29 3.50 1.49 -7.91
N ASP A 30 4.30 2.50 -8.27
CA ASP A 30 4.21 3.19 -9.56
C ASP A 30 5.62 3.41 -10.15
N PRO A 31 6.19 2.39 -10.83
CA PRO A 31 7.55 2.51 -11.35
C PRO A 31 7.67 3.49 -12.53
N VAL A 32 6.60 3.76 -13.27
CA VAL A 32 6.57 4.74 -14.34
C VAL A 32 6.51 6.15 -13.76
N GLY A 33 5.57 6.41 -12.84
CA GLY A 33 5.44 7.70 -12.16
C GLY A 33 6.66 8.08 -11.33
N ALA A 34 7.35 7.09 -10.75
CA ALA A 34 8.63 7.28 -10.05
C ALA A 34 9.83 7.50 -10.99
N GLY A 35 9.64 7.42 -12.31
CA GLY A 35 10.73 7.59 -13.29
C GLY A 35 11.76 6.48 -13.32
N LEU A 36 11.41 5.29 -12.81
CA LEU A 36 12.30 4.12 -12.80
C LEU A 36 12.34 3.40 -14.15
N VAL A 37 11.23 3.41 -14.87
CA VAL A 37 11.07 2.75 -16.18
C VAL A 37 10.26 3.64 -17.12
N GLU A 38 10.46 3.48 -18.44
CA GLU A 38 9.68 4.23 -19.44
C GLU A 38 8.25 3.71 -19.57
N SER A 39 8.08 2.39 -19.49
CA SER A 39 6.77 1.72 -19.43
C SER A 39 6.90 0.38 -18.72
N LEU A 40 5.79 -0.23 -18.33
CA LEU A 40 5.80 -1.57 -17.69
C LEU A 40 6.24 -2.67 -18.68
N GLU A 41 5.91 -2.53 -19.97
CA GLU A 41 6.23 -3.50 -21.02
C GLU A 41 7.67 -3.39 -21.51
N ALA A 42 8.20 -2.17 -21.53
CA ALA A 42 9.55 -1.86 -22.01
C ALA A 42 10.22 -0.86 -21.07
N PRO A 43 10.95 -1.32 -20.05
CA PRO A 43 11.58 -0.46 -19.06
C PRO A 43 12.56 0.57 -19.62
N GLY A 44 13.29 0.25 -20.70
CA GLY A 44 14.12 1.19 -21.47
C GLY A 44 15.49 1.50 -20.87
N SER A 45 15.84 0.97 -19.69
CA SER A 45 17.11 1.23 -19.00
C SER A 45 17.66 -0.03 -18.31
N ASN A 46 18.71 0.14 -17.48
CA ASN A 46 19.26 -0.94 -16.66
C ASN A 46 18.38 -1.33 -15.47
N VAL A 47 17.14 -0.83 -15.39
CA VAL A 47 16.24 -1.00 -14.24
C VAL A 47 14.96 -1.71 -14.68
N THR A 48 14.57 -2.76 -13.98
CA THR A 48 13.27 -3.46 -14.09
C THR A 48 12.88 -4.03 -12.74
N GLY A 49 11.76 -4.74 -12.62
CA GLY A 49 11.38 -5.36 -11.34
C GLY A 49 9.93 -5.80 -11.25
N THR A 50 9.42 -5.81 -10.02
CA THR A 50 8.06 -6.23 -9.68
C THR A 50 7.28 -5.10 -9.01
N SER A 51 6.05 -4.86 -9.49
CA SER A 51 5.18 -3.80 -8.97
C SER A 51 4.17 -4.36 -7.98
N ASP A 52 3.96 -3.63 -6.90
CA ASP A 52 2.86 -3.81 -5.94
C ASP A 52 1.77 -2.75 -6.14
N TYR A 53 1.49 -2.39 -7.40
CA TYR A 53 0.40 -1.48 -7.75
C TYR A 53 -0.85 -1.75 -6.89
N LEU A 54 -1.47 -0.69 -6.37
CA LEU A 54 -2.66 -0.77 -5.54
C LEU A 54 -3.93 -0.44 -6.34
N ASP A 55 -4.90 -1.36 -6.37
CA ASP A 55 -6.26 -1.06 -6.80
C ASP A 55 -7.00 -0.26 -5.71
N THR A 56 -6.77 1.04 -5.72
CA THR A 56 -7.38 1.96 -4.75
C THR A 56 -8.91 1.95 -4.83
N ALA A 57 -9.50 1.77 -6.02
CA ALA A 57 -10.94 1.72 -6.17
C ALA A 57 -11.53 0.49 -5.47
N ALA A 58 -10.82 -0.64 -5.44
CA ALA A 58 -11.23 -1.80 -4.68
C ALA A 58 -11.19 -1.52 -3.16
N VAL A 59 -10.15 -0.85 -2.66
CA VAL A 59 -10.08 -0.45 -1.23
C VAL A 59 -11.26 0.47 -0.88
N MET A 60 -11.57 1.47 -1.70
CA MET A 60 -12.73 2.34 -1.48
C MET A 60 -14.02 1.53 -1.40
N LYS A 61 -14.22 0.55 -2.30
CA LYS A 61 -15.40 -0.34 -2.25
C LYS A 61 -15.47 -1.15 -0.97
N LEU A 62 -14.34 -1.58 -0.38
CA LEU A 62 -14.32 -2.27 0.91
C LEU A 62 -14.80 -1.36 2.05
N ILE A 63 -14.39 -0.10 2.07
CA ILE A 63 -14.87 0.88 3.05
C ILE A 63 -16.40 0.97 3.01
N PHE A 64 -16.98 1.19 1.83
CA PHE A 64 -18.43 1.33 1.68
C PHE A 64 -19.21 0.00 1.75
N ALA A 65 -18.54 -1.13 1.58
CA ALA A 65 -19.14 -2.45 1.84
C ALA A 65 -19.24 -2.75 3.34
N ALA A 66 -18.27 -2.27 4.12
CA ALA A 66 -18.28 -2.39 5.58
C ALA A 66 -19.26 -1.39 6.22
N ASP A 67 -19.24 -0.15 5.77
CA ASP A 67 -20.13 0.92 6.22
C ASP A 67 -20.76 1.67 5.02
N PRO A 68 -21.95 1.26 4.58
CA PRO A 68 -22.68 1.98 3.52
C PRO A 68 -23.13 3.39 3.93
N GLY A 69 -23.03 3.75 5.21
CA GLY A 69 -23.37 5.06 5.74
C GLY A 69 -22.17 6.01 5.83
N ALA A 70 -20.96 5.53 5.56
CA ALA A 70 -19.77 6.36 5.60
C ALA A 70 -19.89 7.56 4.62
N SER A 71 -19.61 8.74 5.12
CA SER A 71 -19.82 10.00 4.42
C SER A 71 -18.58 10.90 4.40
N LYS A 72 -17.60 10.61 5.26
CA LYS A 72 -16.36 11.39 5.39
C LYS A 72 -15.15 10.47 5.58
N ILE A 73 -14.23 10.49 4.63
CA ILE A 73 -13.05 9.64 4.62
C ILE A 73 -11.79 10.44 4.92
N GLY A 74 -10.95 9.93 5.83
CA GLY A 74 -9.61 10.47 6.08
C GLY A 74 -8.59 9.88 5.09
N LEU A 75 -7.75 10.72 4.50
CA LEU A 75 -6.63 10.31 3.66
C LEU A 75 -5.33 10.61 4.41
N LEU A 76 -4.67 9.56 4.93
CA LEU A 76 -3.43 9.66 5.72
C LEU A 76 -2.24 9.17 4.90
N TYR A 77 -1.27 10.07 4.62
CA TYR A 77 -0.12 9.74 3.78
C TYR A 77 1.04 10.71 3.98
N ASP A 78 2.21 10.39 3.45
CA ASP A 78 3.35 11.29 3.32
C ASP A 78 3.38 11.88 1.90
N ALA A 79 3.17 13.19 1.78
CA ALA A 79 3.17 13.89 0.50
C ALA A 79 4.53 13.86 -0.23
N GLY A 80 5.61 13.48 0.46
CA GLY A 80 6.93 13.28 -0.12
C GLY A 80 7.20 11.87 -0.65
N GLN A 81 6.21 10.95 -0.56
CA GLN A 81 6.35 9.57 -1.05
C GLN A 81 5.74 9.42 -2.44
N ASP A 82 6.57 9.13 -3.45
CA ASP A 82 6.09 8.87 -4.82
C ASP A 82 5.10 7.69 -4.88
N SER A 83 5.29 6.67 -4.02
CA SER A 83 4.39 5.51 -3.91
C SER A 83 2.96 5.87 -3.51
N SER A 84 2.73 7.01 -2.87
CA SER A 84 1.42 7.45 -2.39
C SER A 84 0.65 8.28 -3.42
N THR A 85 1.35 8.96 -4.33
CA THR A 85 0.78 10.00 -5.21
C THR A 85 -0.37 9.49 -6.08
N ALA A 86 -0.15 8.41 -6.82
CA ALA A 86 -1.16 7.85 -7.72
C ALA A 86 -2.37 7.29 -6.95
N ALA A 87 -2.12 6.59 -5.83
CA ALA A 87 -3.18 6.01 -5.02
C ALA A 87 -4.06 7.08 -4.35
N ILE A 88 -3.46 8.17 -3.83
CA ILE A 88 -4.22 9.29 -3.25
C ILE A 88 -5.02 10.02 -4.33
N ALA A 89 -4.45 10.26 -5.51
CA ALA A 89 -5.19 10.85 -6.62
C ALA A 89 -6.40 9.98 -7.03
N SER A 90 -6.22 8.65 -7.07
CA SER A 90 -7.30 7.71 -7.37
C SER A 90 -8.37 7.66 -6.29
N ALA A 91 -7.98 7.73 -5.00
CA ALA A 91 -8.93 7.80 -3.89
C ALA A 91 -9.80 9.07 -3.98
N LYS A 92 -9.17 10.23 -4.19
CA LYS A 92 -9.87 11.52 -4.35
C LYS A 92 -10.84 11.48 -5.52
N ALA A 93 -10.40 11.00 -6.69
CA ALA A 93 -11.26 10.87 -7.85
C ALA A 93 -12.49 9.99 -7.57
N TYR A 94 -12.29 8.84 -6.90
CA TYR A 94 -13.39 7.97 -6.50
C TYR A 94 -14.37 8.65 -5.54
N LEU A 95 -13.86 9.36 -4.52
CA LEU A 95 -14.68 10.04 -3.52
C LEU A 95 -15.45 11.22 -4.15
N ASP A 96 -14.80 12.01 -5.01
CA ASP A 96 -15.42 13.12 -5.76
C ASP A 96 -16.55 12.62 -6.67
N GLU A 97 -16.32 11.53 -7.41
CA GLU A 97 -17.34 10.91 -8.29
C GLU A 97 -18.57 10.42 -7.54
N ASN A 98 -18.39 9.99 -6.28
CA ASN A 98 -19.46 9.48 -5.43
C ASN A 98 -20.04 10.54 -4.48
N GLY A 99 -19.53 11.78 -4.50
CA GLY A 99 -20.01 12.88 -3.64
C GLY A 99 -19.72 12.67 -2.15
N ILE A 100 -18.63 11.97 -1.83
CA ILE A 100 -18.20 11.67 -0.46
C ILE A 100 -17.19 12.73 0.01
N GLU A 101 -17.38 13.27 1.21
CA GLU A 101 -16.44 14.22 1.81
C GLU A 101 -15.13 13.51 2.19
N TYR A 102 -14.01 14.20 2.06
CA TYR A 102 -12.74 13.71 2.59
C TYR A 102 -11.90 14.85 3.18
N VAL A 103 -11.02 14.46 4.09
CA VAL A 103 -9.98 15.32 4.66
C VAL A 103 -8.61 14.67 4.47
N GLU A 104 -7.59 15.50 4.30
CA GLU A 104 -6.22 15.04 4.09
C GLU A 104 -5.36 15.49 5.26
N HIS A 105 -4.66 14.53 5.88
CA HIS A 105 -3.59 14.83 6.84
C HIS A 105 -2.33 14.10 6.44
N THR A 106 -1.20 14.79 6.48
CA THR A 106 0.09 14.28 6.04
C THR A 106 1.11 14.28 7.16
N GLY A 107 2.04 13.32 7.12
CA GLY A 107 3.17 13.27 8.03
C GLY A 107 4.34 12.51 7.43
N SER A 108 5.55 13.02 7.60
CA SER A 108 6.79 12.42 7.11
C SER A 108 7.65 11.83 8.23
N THR A 109 7.35 12.17 9.48
CA THR A 109 7.98 11.66 10.69
C THR A 109 6.95 11.00 11.60
N ALA A 110 7.37 10.13 12.51
CA ALA A 110 6.47 9.45 13.44
C ALA A 110 5.62 10.45 14.26
N ASP A 111 6.22 11.55 14.72
CA ASP A 111 5.52 12.58 15.49
C ASP A 111 4.46 13.30 14.66
N GLU A 112 4.77 13.63 13.38
CA GLU A 112 3.80 14.24 12.46
C GLU A 112 2.66 13.28 12.14
N VAL A 113 2.95 12.00 11.93
CA VAL A 113 1.94 10.96 11.66
C VAL A 113 1.01 10.79 12.87
N MET A 114 1.54 10.79 14.09
CA MET A 114 0.72 10.76 15.32
C MET A 114 -0.21 11.98 15.41
N LEU A 115 0.31 13.18 15.10
CA LEU A 115 -0.52 14.40 15.09
C LEU A 115 -1.58 14.34 13.99
N ALA A 116 -1.24 13.82 12.81
CA ALA A 116 -2.18 13.62 11.71
C ALA A 116 -3.30 12.64 12.08
N ALA A 117 -2.98 11.51 12.74
CA ALA A 117 -3.98 10.56 13.21
C ALA A 117 -4.94 11.20 14.24
N GLN A 118 -4.41 11.96 15.20
CA GLN A 118 -5.23 12.69 16.18
C GLN A 118 -6.13 13.74 15.51
N ALA A 119 -5.64 14.44 14.47
CA ALA A 119 -6.41 15.40 13.71
C ALA A 119 -7.57 14.72 12.96
N MET A 120 -7.36 13.54 12.37
CA MET A 120 -8.43 12.76 11.74
C MET A 120 -9.53 12.36 12.71
N VAL A 121 -9.16 11.95 13.93
CA VAL A 121 -10.14 11.66 15.01
C VAL A 121 -10.93 12.92 15.35
N ALA A 122 -10.27 14.07 15.48
CA ALA A 122 -10.93 15.35 15.79
C ALA A 122 -11.85 15.82 14.64
N ASP A 123 -11.52 15.52 13.40
CA ASP A 123 -12.34 15.84 12.22
C ASP A 123 -13.57 14.93 12.09
N GLY A 124 -13.63 13.83 12.87
CA GLY A 124 -14.74 12.90 12.88
C GLY A 124 -14.91 12.17 11.55
N VAL A 125 -13.84 11.58 11.03
CA VAL A 125 -13.91 10.73 9.83
C VAL A 125 -14.54 9.37 10.16
N ASP A 126 -15.25 8.78 9.20
CA ASP A 126 -15.89 7.47 9.36
C ASP A 126 -14.91 6.31 9.13
N ALA A 127 -13.90 6.53 8.30
CA ALA A 127 -12.80 5.59 8.02
C ALA A 127 -11.54 6.34 7.59
N VAL A 128 -10.38 5.70 7.71
CA VAL A 128 -9.10 6.22 7.19
C VAL A 128 -8.59 5.32 6.07
N PHE A 129 -8.13 5.94 4.99
CA PHE A 129 -7.36 5.28 3.93
C PHE A 129 -5.90 5.72 3.97
N THR A 130 -5.00 4.73 3.93
CA THR A 130 -3.55 4.91 3.80
C THR A 130 -3.05 4.06 2.63
N PRO A 131 -2.39 4.62 1.61
CA PRO A 131 -1.81 3.85 0.50
C PRO A 131 -0.58 3.02 0.94
N THR A 132 0.18 2.48 -0.02
CA THR A 132 1.48 1.81 0.23
C THR A 132 2.56 2.81 0.65
N ASP A 133 2.37 3.49 1.77
CA ASP A 133 3.21 4.58 2.27
C ASP A 133 4.23 4.09 3.30
N ASN A 134 5.50 4.22 2.99
CA ASN A 134 6.59 3.72 3.85
C ASN A 134 6.79 4.55 5.13
N SER A 135 6.42 5.82 5.13
CA SER A 135 6.54 6.69 6.31
C SER A 135 5.43 6.37 7.31
N ILE A 136 4.20 6.23 6.82
CA ILE A 136 3.05 5.88 7.67
C ILE A 136 3.22 4.45 8.21
N MET A 137 3.61 3.48 7.36
CA MET A 137 3.81 2.08 7.77
C MET A 137 4.80 1.95 8.95
N LYS A 138 5.88 2.73 8.96
CA LYS A 138 6.84 2.74 10.09
C LYS A 138 6.27 3.30 11.39
N ALA A 139 5.28 4.17 11.30
CA ALA A 139 4.62 4.78 12.45
C ALA A 139 3.36 4.02 12.90
N GLU A 140 2.92 3.01 12.13
CA GLU A 140 1.62 2.33 12.32
C GLU A 140 1.42 1.81 13.74
N LEU A 141 2.41 1.13 14.33
CA LEU A 141 2.37 0.65 15.72
C LEU A 141 2.17 1.78 16.76
N ALA A 142 2.40 3.04 16.41
CA ALA A 142 2.20 4.17 17.31
C ALA A 142 0.84 4.86 17.13
N ILE A 143 0.09 4.54 16.07
CA ILE A 143 -1.17 5.23 15.74
C ILE A 143 -2.41 4.34 15.72
N TYR A 144 -2.26 3.03 15.51
CA TYR A 144 -3.42 2.13 15.34
C TYR A 144 -4.37 2.15 16.55
N GLU A 145 -3.86 2.22 17.78
CA GLU A 145 -4.68 2.31 19.00
C GLU A 145 -5.51 3.61 19.03
N THR A 146 -4.98 4.72 18.50
CA THR A 146 -5.70 5.98 18.39
C THR A 146 -6.97 5.83 17.55
N PHE A 147 -6.89 5.06 16.48
CA PHE A 147 -8.04 4.78 15.61
C PHE A 147 -9.01 3.76 16.23
N ILE A 148 -8.51 2.71 16.89
CA ILE A 148 -9.35 1.76 17.63
C ILE A 148 -10.15 2.46 18.72
N ASP A 149 -9.51 3.27 19.56
CA ASP A 149 -10.13 4.00 20.67
C ASP A 149 -11.22 4.98 20.17
N ALA A 150 -11.07 5.49 18.95
CA ALA A 150 -12.04 6.36 18.29
C ALA A 150 -13.14 5.59 17.52
N GLY A 151 -13.03 4.27 17.37
CA GLY A 151 -13.94 3.46 16.56
C GLY A 151 -13.80 3.68 15.05
N ILE A 152 -12.62 4.11 14.58
CA ILE A 152 -12.36 4.46 13.17
C ILE A 152 -11.54 3.35 12.51
N PRO A 153 -12.09 2.56 11.56
CA PRO A 153 -11.33 1.54 10.85
C PRO A 153 -10.35 2.17 9.85
N GLN A 154 -9.10 1.67 9.86
CA GLN A 154 -8.07 2.08 8.91
C GLN A 154 -7.89 1.01 7.83
N TYR A 155 -8.08 1.40 6.56
CA TYR A 155 -7.89 0.59 5.36
C TYR A 155 -6.59 0.99 4.67
N THR A 156 -5.75 0.02 4.35
CA THR A 156 -4.39 0.30 3.91
C THR A 156 -4.00 -0.47 2.65
N GLY A 157 -2.93 -0.03 1.99
CA GLY A 157 -2.45 -0.58 0.73
C GLY A 157 -1.55 -1.81 0.83
N ALA A 158 -1.32 -2.37 2.02
CA ALA A 158 -0.49 -3.56 2.20
C ALA A 158 -0.82 -4.32 3.51
N ASP A 159 -0.56 -5.63 3.52
CA ASP A 159 -0.74 -6.50 4.69
C ASP A 159 0.19 -6.16 5.86
N SER A 160 1.35 -5.54 5.58
CA SER A 160 2.27 -5.06 6.61
C SER A 160 1.67 -4.02 7.56
N PHE A 161 0.74 -3.19 7.08
CA PHE A 161 -0.01 -2.27 7.95
C PHE A 161 -0.93 -3.03 8.89
N ALA A 162 -1.68 -4.02 8.38
CA ALA A 162 -2.53 -4.85 9.22
C ALA A 162 -1.70 -5.63 10.26
N LEU A 163 -0.49 -6.10 9.88
CA LEU A 163 0.45 -6.72 10.83
C LEU A 163 0.88 -5.76 11.95
N ASN A 164 0.94 -4.46 11.66
CA ASN A 164 1.29 -3.40 12.62
C ASN A 164 0.06 -2.75 13.28
N GLY A 165 -1.10 -3.36 13.20
CA GLY A 165 -2.29 -2.94 13.95
C GLY A 165 -3.38 -2.25 13.15
N ALA A 166 -3.16 -1.86 11.87
CA ALA A 166 -4.25 -1.36 11.05
C ALA A 166 -5.37 -2.42 10.89
N PHE A 167 -6.60 -1.97 10.69
CA PHE A 167 -7.75 -2.87 10.55
C PHE A 167 -7.63 -3.80 9.35
N LEU A 168 -7.28 -3.26 8.18
CA LEU A 168 -7.22 -4.01 6.94
C LEU A 168 -6.07 -3.55 6.06
N GLY A 169 -5.31 -4.52 5.54
CA GLY A 169 -4.38 -4.34 4.43
C GLY A 169 -4.92 -4.98 3.15
N TYR A 170 -4.91 -4.24 2.03
CA TYR A 170 -5.34 -4.74 0.73
C TYR A 170 -4.21 -4.64 -0.28
N GLY A 171 -4.04 -5.65 -1.13
CA GLY A 171 -3.02 -5.59 -2.16
C GLY A 171 -2.62 -6.96 -2.71
N VAL A 172 -1.34 -7.08 -3.05
CA VAL A 172 -0.72 -8.26 -3.64
C VAL A 172 -0.29 -9.27 -2.57
N ASP A 173 -0.08 -10.53 -2.97
CA ASP A 173 0.62 -11.51 -2.13
C ASP A 173 2.13 -11.24 -2.20
N TYR A 174 2.69 -10.61 -1.17
CA TYR A 174 4.12 -10.24 -1.12
C TYR A 174 5.06 -11.44 -1.10
N ALA A 175 4.64 -12.61 -0.61
CA ALA A 175 5.43 -13.82 -0.70
C ALA A 175 5.55 -14.31 -2.15
N ASN A 176 4.48 -14.18 -2.93
CA ASN A 176 4.52 -14.45 -4.36
C ASN A 176 5.36 -13.42 -5.12
N LEU A 177 5.17 -12.13 -4.84
CA LEU A 177 5.95 -11.05 -5.44
C LEU A 177 7.46 -11.27 -5.21
N GLY A 178 7.87 -11.65 -4.00
CA GLY A 178 9.27 -11.95 -3.68
C GLY A 178 9.84 -13.11 -4.49
N ARG A 179 9.07 -14.19 -4.70
CA ARG A 179 9.49 -15.31 -5.55
C ARG A 179 9.68 -14.88 -7.00
N GLU A 180 8.71 -14.18 -7.55
CA GLU A 180 8.76 -13.66 -8.93
C GLU A 180 9.91 -12.66 -9.15
N THR A 181 10.25 -11.87 -8.12
CA THR A 181 11.44 -11.00 -8.15
C THR A 181 12.71 -11.83 -8.20
N ALA A 182 12.81 -12.90 -7.42
CA ALA A 182 13.97 -13.78 -7.43
C ALA A 182 14.14 -14.51 -8.77
N ASP A 183 13.05 -14.94 -9.40
CA ASP A 183 13.06 -15.55 -10.72
C ASP A 183 13.54 -14.56 -11.79
N MET A 184 13.09 -13.30 -11.74
CA MET A 184 13.57 -12.24 -12.64
C MET A 184 15.07 -11.97 -12.46
N ILE A 185 15.56 -11.95 -11.21
CA ILE A 185 16.99 -11.81 -10.92
C ILE A 185 17.78 -12.97 -11.53
N ALA A 186 17.27 -14.20 -11.38
CA ALA A 186 17.91 -15.39 -11.96
C ALA A 186 17.95 -15.31 -13.49
N ASP A 187 16.88 -14.86 -14.14
CA ASP A 187 16.83 -14.68 -15.59
C ASP A 187 17.88 -13.68 -16.08
N ILE A 188 18.05 -12.55 -15.40
CA ILE A 188 19.05 -11.54 -15.73
C ILE A 188 20.47 -12.08 -15.51
N LEU A 189 20.74 -12.75 -14.38
CA LEU A 189 22.08 -13.17 -14.01
C LEU A 189 22.54 -14.43 -14.72
N LEU A 190 21.64 -15.41 -14.93
CA LEU A 190 21.98 -16.73 -15.44
C LEU A 190 21.64 -16.91 -16.93
N ASN A 191 20.58 -16.28 -17.39
CA ASN A 191 20.07 -16.44 -18.75
C ASN A 191 20.38 -15.23 -19.64
N GLY A 192 20.97 -14.16 -19.08
CA GLY A 192 21.38 -12.96 -19.83
C GLY A 192 20.21 -12.11 -20.29
N ALA A 193 19.07 -12.14 -19.59
CA ALA A 193 17.95 -11.26 -19.90
C ALA A 193 18.36 -9.79 -19.70
N ASP A 194 17.99 -8.94 -20.66
CA ASP A 194 18.31 -7.51 -20.62
C ASP A 194 17.21 -6.77 -19.82
N PRO A 195 17.55 -6.09 -18.72
CA PRO A 195 16.60 -5.30 -17.95
C PRO A 195 15.79 -4.30 -18.79
N ALA A 196 16.42 -3.68 -19.80
CA ALA A 196 15.79 -2.68 -20.65
C ALA A 196 14.58 -3.22 -21.43
N SER A 197 14.56 -4.51 -21.71
CA SER A 197 13.49 -5.21 -22.45
C SER A 197 12.75 -6.25 -21.63
N THR A 198 13.11 -6.44 -20.37
CA THR A 198 12.41 -7.35 -19.45
C THR A 198 11.23 -6.62 -18.80
N PRO A 199 9.97 -6.96 -19.12
CA PRO A 199 8.80 -6.26 -18.60
C PRO A 199 8.74 -6.27 -17.07
N VAL A 200 8.26 -5.18 -16.49
CA VAL A 200 7.91 -5.13 -15.08
C VAL A 200 6.77 -6.12 -14.82
N ARG A 201 6.92 -6.99 -13.83
CA ARG A 201 5.86 -7.94 -13.46
C ARG A 201 4.86 -7.25 -12.55
N THR A 202 3.59 -7.41 -12.88
CA THR A 202 2.44 -7.01 -12.06
C THR A 202 1.71 -8.25 -11.55
N PHE A 203 0.91 -8.09 -10.51
CA PHE A 203 0.22 -9.20 -9.85
C PHE A 203 -1.27 -8.91 -9.74
N ASP A 204 -2.04 -9.98 -9.53
CA ASP A 204 -3.44 -9.85 -9.17
C ASP A 204 -3.55 -9.16 -7.80
N ASN A 205 -4.29 -8.06 -7.79
CA ASN A 205 -4.47 -7.19 -6.63
C ASN A 205 -5.84 -7.48 -6.03
N GLY A 206 -5.89 -8.30 -5.02
CA GLY A 206 -7.21 -8.76 -4.54
C GLY A 206 -7.16 -9.45 -3.19
N THR A 207 -6.03 -9.47 -2.49
CA THR A 207 -5.96 -10.03 -1.13
C THR A 207 -6.33 -8.96 -0.11
N ALA A 208 -7.43 -9.17 0.63
CA ALA A 208 -7.76 -8.41 1.83
C ALA A 208 -7.24 -9.18 3.05
N THR A 209 -6.33 -8.58 3.81
CA THR A 209 -5.77 -9.12 5.04
C THR A 209 -6.36 -8.37 6.22
N ILE A 210 -7.19 -9.01 7.04
CA ILE A 210 -7.87 -8.41 8.18
C ILE A 210 -7.10 -8.73 9.46
N ASN A 211 -6.78 -7.70 10.24
CA ASN A 211 -6.29 -7.87 11.60
C ASN A 211 -7.47 -8.20 12.51
N THR A 212 -7.52 -9.41 13.04
CA THR A 212 -8.65 -9.90 13.84
C THR A 212 -8.72 -9.27 15.24
N GLU A 213 -7.58 -8.83 15.80
CA GLU A 213 -7.54 -8.12 17.08
C GLU A 213 -8.10 -6.72 16.93
N THR A 214 -7.67 -6.00 15.88
CA THR A 214 -8.19 -4.66 15.57
C THR A 214 -9.66 -4.70 15.16
N CYS A 215 -10.07 -5.73 14.39
CA CYS A 215 -11.48 -5.96 14.06
C CYS A 215 -12.34 -6.10 15.32
N ALA A 216 -11.88 -6.89 16.29
CA ALA A 216 -12.57 -7.06 17.58
C ALA A 216 -12.52 -5.77 18.43
N GLY A 217 -11.41 -5.04 18.42
CA GLY A 217 -11.27 -3.75 19.14
C GLY A 217 -12.20 -2.66 18.60
N LEU A 218 -12.57 -2.72 17.34
CA LEU A 218 -13.54 -1.84 16.68
C LEU A 218 -15.00 -2.31 16.82
N ASP A 219 -15.27 -3.38 17.58
CA ASP A 219 -16.59 -4.03 17.69
C ASP A 219 -17.19 -4.46 16.34
N LEU A 220 -16.34 -4.80 15.34
CA LEU A 220 -16.74 -5.24 14.02
C LEU A 220 -16.88 -6.77 13.96
N ASP A 221 -17.93 -7.24 13.28
CA ASP A 221 -18.19 -8.67 13.09
C ASP A 221 -17.45 -9.21 11.85
N PHE A 222 -16.44 -10.05 12.08
CA PHE A 222 -15.58 -10.59 11.02
C PHE A 222 -16.35 -11.39 9.96
N ASP A 223 -17.35 -12.18 10.37
CA ASP A 223 -18.08 -13.03 9.41
C ASP A 223 -18.96 -12.17 8.49
N THR A 224 -19.59 -11.13 9.02
CA THR A 224 -20.37 -10.16 8.25
C THR A 224 -19.46 -9.41 7.27
N LEU A 225 -18.30 -8.92 7.74
CA LEU A 225 -17.34 -8.21 6.89
C LEU A 225 -16.77 -9.10 5.78
N SER A 226 -16.42 -10.35 6.10
CA SER A 226 -15.90 -11.29 5.11
C SER A 226 -16.92 -11.56 3.99
N GLN A 227 -18.21 -11.64 4.32
CA GLN A 227 -19.26 -11.76 3.32
C GLN A 227 -19.42 -10.50 2.47
N ALA A 228 -19.34 -9.30 3.09
CA ALA A 228 -19.44 -8.02 2.40
C ALA A 228 -18.24 -7.79 1.47
N PHE A 229 -17.05 -8.25 1.85
CA PHE A 229 -15.81 -8.07 1.08
C PHE A 229 -15.63 -9.09 -0.04
N ALA A 230 -16.23 -10.27 0.06
CA ALA A 230 -16.07 -11.36 -0.91
C ALA A 230 -16.27 -10.94 -2.38
N PRO A 231 -17.20 -10.04 -2.76
CA PRO A 231 -17.34 -9.60 -4.15
C PRO A 231 -16.17 -8.75 -4.69
N TYR A 232 -15.34 -8.20 -3.80
CA TYR A 232 -14.27 -7.25 -4.13
C TYR A 232 -12.87 -7.83 -3.92
N CYS A 233 -12.77 -9.08 -3.43
CA CYS A 233 -11.52 -9.74 -3.09
C CYS A 233 -11.40 -11.08 -3.79
N THR A 234 -10.19 -11.43 -4.23
CA THR A 234 -9.86 -12.79 -4.67
C THR A 234 -9.54 -13.70 -3.50
N LYS A 235 -9.10 -13.10 -2.38
CA LYS A 235 -8.74 -13.81 -1.15
C LYS A 235 -8.98 -12.91 0.07
N ILE A 236 -9.48 -13.49 1.13
CA ILE A 236 -9.51 -12.88 2.47
C ILE A 236 -8.57 -13.69 3.36
N ALA A 237 -7.61 -13.01 3.95
CA ALA A 237 -6.64 -13.56 4.89
C ALA A 237 -6.81 -12.90 6.27
N THR A 238 -6.28 -13.52 7.31
CA THR A 238 -6.32 -12.99 8.68
C THR A 238 -4.93 -13.03 9.29
N LEU A 239 -4.68 -12.11 10.20
CA LEU A 239 -3.50 -12.07 11.06
C LEU A 239 -3.85 -11.39 12.40
N THR A 240 -2.88 -11.33 13.30
CA THR A 240 -2.91 -10.57 14.57
C THR A 240 -1.76 -9.57 14.57
N THR A 241 -1.85 -8.57 15.43
CA THR A 241 -0.85 -7.51 15.54
C THR A 241 0.50 -8.08 16.00
N ALA A 242 1.58 -7.66 15.36
CA ALA A 242 2.94 -8.03 15.79
C ALA A 242 3.31 -7.27 17.08
N GLU A 243 3.97 -7.96 18.02
CA GLU A 243 4.41 -7.34 19.28
C GLU A 243 5.56 -6.34 19.09
N SER A 244 6.29 -6.43 17.99
CA SER A 244 7.40 -5.54 17.65
C SER A 244 7.69 -5.57 16.16
N PHE A 245 8.25 -4.48 15.65
CA PHE A 245 8.83 -4.44 14.31
C PHE A 245 10.03 -5.39 14.25
N SER A 246 9.93 -6.49 13.48
CA SER A 246 11.00 -7.47 13.30
C SER A 246 11.59 -7.38 11.88
#